data_056c49000b7b42d61cb240cf676e0409
#
_entry.id   056c49000b7b42d61cb240cf676e0409
#
_cell.length_a   1.000
_cell.length_b   1.000
_cell.length_c   1.000
_cell.angle_alpha   90.00
_cell.angle_beta   90.00
_cell.angle_gamma   90.00
#
_symmetry.space_group_name_H-M   'P 1'
#
loop_
_entity.id
_entity.type
_entity.pdbx_description
1 polymer ?
#
loop_
_entity_poly.entity_id
_entity_poly.type
_entity_poly.pdbx_seq_one_letter_code
_entity_poly.pdbx_strand_id
1 'polypeptide(L)'
;MKKTLLTLLSLLFCAITFAQSVPQGINYQAVARDANGDVLMNQTLTIRLSIISDIATGNVSWQEDHSVTTNDFGLFTAIIGVGVSTGVGSTASFSEVDWAAANHYIKVEMDGIDMGTTAFMSVPYALSSGSAANALWSDDGNGNITNTNTGEV
;
A
#
# COMPACT_ATOMS: atom_id res chain seq x y z
N MET A 1 7.49 -37.33 34.70
CA MET A 1 8.42 -37.04 33.59
C MET A 1 7.77 -37.13 32.22
N LYS A 2 7.03 -38.16 31.77
CA LYS A 2 6.41 -38.21 30.43
C LYS A 2 5.34 -37.12 30.21
N LYS A 3 4.54 -36.79 31.22
CA LYS A 3 3.50 -35.76 31.14
C LYS A 3 4.10 -34.33 31.02
N THR A 4 5.18 -34.07 31.77
CA THR A 4 5.90 -32.78 31.69
C THR A 4 6.62 -32.59 30.36
N LEU A 5 7.14 -33.65 29.76
CA LEU A 5 7.76 -33.60 28.44
C LEU A 5 6.71 -33.33 27.35
N LEU A 6 5.51 -33.90 27.44
CA LEU A 6 4.43 -33.68 26.48
C LEU A 6 3.90 -32.24 26.53
N THR A 7 3.77 -31.65 27.73
CA THR A 7 3.35 -30.25 27.89
C THR A 7 4.43 -29.29 27.37
N LEU A 8 5.70 -29.59 27.59
CA LEU A 8 6.78 -28.78 27.07
C LEU A 8 6.83 -28.79 25.50
N LEU A 9 6.60 -29.97 24.92
CA LEU A 9 6.54 -30.16 23.47
C LEU A 9 5.34 -29.43 22.84
N SER A 10 4.17 -29.43 23.51
CA SER A 10 2.96 -28.71 23.10
C SER A 10 3.17 -27.19 23.15
N LEU A 11 3.84 -26.68 24.20
CA LEU A 11 4.18 -25.25 24.30
C LEU A 11 5.15 -24.79 23.21
N LEU A 12 6.12 -25.65 22.85
CA LEU A 12 7.09 -25.36 21.79
C LEU A 12 6.41 -25.30 20.41
N PHE A 13 5.37 -26.09 20.17
CA PHE A 13 4.64 -26.11 18.91
C PHE A 13 3.77 -24.86 18.71
N CYS A 14 3.26 -24.25 19.78
CA CYS A 14 2.52 -22.97 19.71
C CYS A 14 3.41 -21.76 19.38
N ALA A 15 4.72 -21.85 19.57
CA ALA A 15 5.63 -20.72 19.36
C ALA A 15 6.01 -20.47 17.89
N ILE A 16 5.63 -21.34 16.95
CA ILE A 16 5.99 -21.26 15.53
C ILE A 16 4.86 -20.83 14.60
N THR A 17 3.81 -20.19 15.13
CA THR A 17 2.80 -19.55 14.28
C THR A 17 3.35 -18.21 13.77
N PHE A 18 4.02 -18.23 12.62
CA PHE A 18 4.34 -17.01 11.91
C PHE A 18 3.06 -16.47 11.26
N ALA A 19 2.59 -15.33 11.71
CA ALA A 19 1.57 -14.59 10.98
C ALA A 19 2.18 -14.20 9.61
N GLN A 20 1.55 -14.59 8.52
CA GLN A 20 1.95 -14.16 7.19
C GLN A 20 1.79 -12.64 7.12
N SER A 21 2.87 -11.91 6.88
CA SER A 21 2.78 -10.49 6.58
C SER A 21 2.10 -10.31 5.23
N VAL A 22 1.08 -9.45 5.19
CA VAL A 22 0.49 -9.02 3.91
C VAL A 22 1.60 -8.34 3.10
N PRO A 23 1.82 -8.76 1.82
CA PRO A 23 2.79 -8.08 0.97
C PRO A 23 2.50 -6.59 0.92
N GLN A 24 3.46 -5.77 1.32
CA GLN A 24 3.34 -4.33 1.29
C GLN A 24 3.75 -3.83 -0.10
N GLY A 25 2.79 -3.43 -0.91
CA GLY A 25 3.07 -2.88 -2.22
C GLY A 25 1.83 -2.82 -3.10
N ILE A 26 1.83 -1.86 -4.03
CA ILE A 26 0.75 -1.65 -4.98
C ILE A 26 1.31 -1.83 -6.39
N ASN A 27 0.70 -2.70 -7.18
CA ASN A 27 1.09 -2.89 -8.57
C ASN A 27 0.79 -1.63 -9.38
N TYR A 28 1.79 -1.15 -10.13
CA TYR A 28 1.68 -0.04 -11.04
C TYR A 28 2.14 -0.47 -12.44
N GLN A 29 1.38 -0.11 -13.46
CA GLN A 29 1.69 -0.42 -14.85
C GLN A 29 1.32 0.76 -15.72
N ALA A 30 2.21 1.13 -16.64
CA ALA A 30 1.98 2.23 -17.56
C ALA A 30 2.73 2.03 -18.89
N VAL A 31 2.35 2.84 -19.89
CA VAL A 31 3.05 2.94 -21.16
C VAL A 31 3.79 4.28 -21.21
N ALA A 32 5.10 4.23 -21.30
CA ALA A 32 5.93 5.40 -21.43
C ALA A 32 5.87 5.95 -22.86
N ARG A 33 5.65 7.27 -22.98
CA ARG A 33 5.61 8.01 -24.24
C ARG A 33 6.45 9.24 -24.15
N ASP A 34 7.00 9.68 -25.29
CA ASP A 34 7.67 10.95 -25.39
C ASP A 34 6.67 12.14 -25.51
N ALA A 35 7.19 13.34 -25.66
CA ALA A 35 6.39 14.57 -25.80
C ALA A 35 5.54 14.61 -27.09
N ASN A 36 5.87 13.80 -28.09
CA ASN A 36 5.11 13.68 -29.35
C ASN A 36 4.00 12.61 -29.23
N GLY A 37 3.99 11.84 -28.15
CA GLY A 37 3.07 10.73 -27.94
C GLY A 37 3.58 9.39 -28.47
N ASP A 38 4.81 9.31 -28.98
CA ASP A 38 5.43 8.08 -29.45
C ASP A 38 5.89 7.21 -28.27
N VAL A 39 5.73 5.88 -28.38
CA VAL A 39 6.12 4.95 -27.34
C VAL A 39 7.65 4.86 -27.19
N LEU A 40 8.12 4.90 -25.96
CA LEU A 40 9.53 4.70 -25.63
C LEU A 40 9.81 3.20 -25.50
N MET A 41 10.25 2.59 -26.60
CA MET A 41 10.49 1.13 -26.69
C MET A 41 11.87 0.76 -26.19
N ASN A 42 11.98 -0.31 -25.39
CA ASN A 42 13.24 -0.90 -24.93
C ASN A 42 14.20 0.12 -24.28
N GLN A 43 13.64 1.09 -23.56
CA GLN A 43 14.40 2.13 -22.88
C GLN A 43 14.40 1.93 -21.37
N THR A 44 15.54 2.21 -20.75
CA THR A 44 15.64 2.30 -19.30
C THR A 44 15.29 3.72 -18.87
N LEU A 45 14.30 3.82 -17.96
CA LEU A 45 13.76 5.07 -17.46
C LEU A 45 13.80 5.09 -15.95
N THR A 46 13.95 6.29 -15.37
CA THR A 46 13.74 6.51 -13.94
C THR A 46 12.32 6.99 -13.71
N ILE A 47 11.54 6.18 -13.02
CA ILE A 47 10.17 6.52 -12.63
C ILE A 47 10.18 6.90 -11.17
N ARG A 48 9.83 8.13 -10.85
CA ARG A 48 9.59 8.61 -9.50
C ARG A 48 8.12 8.54 -9.18
N LEU A 49 7.78 7.87 -8.09
CA LEU A 49 6.43 7.72 -7.59
C LEU A 49 6.31 8.40 -6.23
N SER A 50 5.36 9.33 -6.11
CA SER A 50 5.10 10.07 -4.87
C SER A 50 3.67 9.84 -4.41
N ILE A 51 3.51 9.41 -3.16
CA ILE A 51 2.21 9.32 -2.49
C ILE A 51 1.91 10.68 -1.85
N ILE A 52 0.85 11.33 -2.31
CA ILE A 52 0.44 12.65 -1.83
C ILE A 52 -0.79 12.48 -0.94
N SER A 53 -0.72 12.97 0.31
CA SER A 53 -1.83 12.92 1.28
C SER A 53 -2.70 14.18 1.27
N ASP A 54 -2.23 15.26 0.66
CA ASP A 54 -2.99 16.51 0.49
C ASP A 54 -2.70 17.11 -0.88
N ILE A 55 -3.68 17.03 -1.76
CA ILE A 55 -3.54 17.54 -3.14
C ILE A 55 -3.43 19.07 -3.18
N ALA A 56 -4.01 19.78 -2.21
CA ALA A 56 -4.01 21.24 -2.19
C ALA A 56 -2.63 21.82 -1.84
N THR A 57 -1.92 21.17 -0.93
CA THR A 57 -0.58 21.59 -0.48
C THR A 57 0.54 20.79 -1.16
N GLY A 58 0.20 19.66 -1.78
CA GLY A 58 1.18 18.75 -2.39
C GLY A 58 2.02 17.99 -1.36
N ASN A 59 1.53 17.84 -0.12
CA ASN A 59 2.24 17.13 0.93
C ASN A 59 2.48 15.68 0.56
N VAL A 60 3.75 15.29 0.49
CA VAL A 60 4.21 13.94 0.19
C VAL A 60 4.25 13.12 1.48
N SER A 61 3.58 11.96 1.49
CA SER A 61 3.72 10.96 2.55
C SER A 61 4.90 10.05 2.32
N TRP A 62 5.09 9.58 1.08
CA TRP A 62 6.17 8.68 0.67
C TRP A 62 6.61 8.97 -0.75
N GLN A 63 7.92 8.87 -1.03
CA GLN A 63 8.48 9.02 -2.38
C GLN A 63 9.59 8.01 -2.62
N GLU A 64 9.59 7.41 -3.79
CA GLU A 64 10.57 6.43 -4.22
C GLU A 64 10.90 6.52 -5.71
N ASP A 65 12.07 6.04 -6.08
CA ASP A 65 12.52 5.93 -7.46
C ASP A 65 12.61 4.47 -7.89
N HIS A 66 12.21 4.21 -9.13
CA HIS A 66 12.33 2.93 -9.81
C HIS A 66 13.14 3.08 -11.09
N SER A 67 14.12 2.20 -11.29
CA SER A 67 14.73 2.01 -12.60
C SER A 67 13.99 0.89 -13.33
N VAL A 68 13.28 1.24 -14.39
CA VAL A 68 12.47 0.30 -15.18
C VAL A 68 12.97 0.24 -16.61
N THR A 69 12.74 -0.88 -17.30
CA THR A 69 12.97 -1.00 -18.75
C THR A 69 11.64 -1.28 -19.44
N THR A 70 11.31 -0.47 -20.41
CA THR A 70 10.10 -0.65 -21.23
C THR A 70 10.28 -1.79 -22.22
N ASN A 71 9.18 -2.43 -22.61
CA ASN A 71 9.18 -3.43 -23.69
C ASN A 71 8.96 -2.77 -25.08
N ASP A 72 8.75 -3.60 -26.13
CA ASP A 72 8.50 -3.15 -27.51
C ASP A 72 7.25 -2.25 -27.66
N PHE A 73 6.37 -2.22 -26.68
CA PHE A 73 5.16 -1.40 -26.65
C PHE A 73 5.28 -0.20 -25.71
N GLY A 74 6.49 0.08 -25.18
CA GLY A 74 6.70 1.12 -24.18
C GLY A 74 6.14 0.79 -22.80
N LEU A 75 5.66 -0.45 -22.57
CA LEU A 75 5.05 -0.89 -21.32
C LEU A 75 6.13 -1.17 -20.29
N PHE A 76 5.93 -0.69 -19.06
CA PHE A 76 6.71 -1.05 -17.89
C PHE A 76 5.81 -1.38 -16.70
N THR A 77 6.37 -2.06 -15.71
CA THR A 77 5.73 -2.37 -14.44
C THR A 77 6.64 -1.95 -13.28
N ALA A 78 6.01 -1.48 -12.20
CA ALA A 78 6.67 -1.21 -10.92
C ALA A 78 5.76 -1.69 -9.78
N ILE A 79 6.33 -1.87 -8.60
CA ILE A 79 5.55 -2.13 -7.37
C ILE A 79 5.82 -0.97 -6.43
N ILE A 80 4.84 -0.12 -6.21
CA ILE A 80 4.93 0.99 -5.26
C ILE A 80 5.16 0.42 -3.87
N GLY A 81 6.12 0.95 -3.15
CA GLY A 81 6.53 0.49 -1.81
C GLY A 81 7.77 -0.38 -1.78
N VAL A 82 8.33 -0.76 -2.98
CA VAL A 82 9.58 -1.54 -3.05
C VAL A 82 10.69 -0.82 -3.84
N GLY A 83 10.45 0.41 -4.26
CA GLY A 83 11.44 1.26 -4.91
C GLY A 83 12.54 1.73 -3.96
N VAL A 84 13.46 2.53 -4.48
CA VAL A 84 14.51 3.17 -3.69
C VAL A 84 13.97 4.46 -3.09
N SER A 85 13.87 4.54 -1.74
CA SER A 85 13.42 5.76 -1.06
C SER A 85 14.29 6.95 -1.45
N THR A 86 13.64 8.08 -1.75
CA THR A 86 14.34 9.35 -2.00
C THR A 86 14.62 10.13 -0.70
N GLY A 87 14.08 9.67 0.44
CA GLY A 87 14.11 10.38 1.71
C GLY A 87 13.13 11.56 1.79
N VAL A 88 12.29 11.73 0.77
CA VAL A 88 11.22 12.74 0.75
C VAL A 88 9.91 12.09 1.21
N GLY A 89 9.22 12.75 2.13
CA GLY A 89 7.93 12.32 2.67
C GLY A 89 7.84 12.48 4.17
N SER A 90 6.62 12.35 4.69
CA SER A 90 6.35 12.44 6.13
C SER A 90 6.56 11.11 6.86
N THR A 91 6.69 9.99 6.13
CA THR A 91 6.90 8.64 6.67
C THR A 91 8.31 8.13 6.38
N ALA A 92 8.87 7.32 7.26
CA ALA A 92 10.19 6.71 7.07
C ALA A 92 10.16 5.50 6.14
N SER A 93 8.98 4.87 5.97
CA SER A 93 8.76 3.72 5.10
C SER A 93 7.37 3.76 4.48
N PHE A 94 7.19 3.06 3.35
CA PHE A 94 5.89 2.93 2.68
C PHE A 94 4.82 2.29 3.59
N SER A 95 5.22 1.34 4.44
CA SER A 95 4.31 0.65 5.37
C SER A 95 3.73 1.57 6.46
N GLU A 96 4.33 2.73 6.68
CA GLU A 96 3.87 3.72 7.67
C GLU A 96 2.90 4.75 7.08
N VAL A 97 2.61 4.67 5.78
CA VAL A 97 1.61 5.57 5.16
C VAL A 97 0.24 5.27 5.77
N ASP A 98 -0.36 6.27 6.41
CA ASP A 98 -1.70 6.16 6.99
C ASP A 98 -2.77 6.36 5.90
N TRP A 99 -3.14 5.26 5.27
CA TRP A 99 -4.14 5.23 4.20
C TRP A 99 -5.55 5.62 4.66
N ALA A 100 -5.81 5.65 5.98
CA ALA A 100 -7.11 6.02 6.54
C ALA A 100 -7.23 7.52 6.82
N ALA A 101 -6.13 8.25 6.95
CA ALA A 101 -6.12 9.65 7.40
C ALA A 101 -6.67 10.62 6.35
N ALA A 102 -6.53 10.31 5.05
CA ALA A 102 -6.94 11.20 3.96
C ALA A 102 -7.13 10.43 2.64
N ASN A 103 -7.65 11.14 1.63
CA ASN A 103 -7.59 10.66 0.25
C ASN A 103 -6.16 10.79 -0.25
N HIS A 104 -5.62 9.70 -0.79
CA HIS A 104 -4.27 9.68 -1.32
C HIS A 104 -4.27 9.77 -2.84
N TYR A 105 -3.18 10.35 -3.35
CA TYR A 105 -2.95 10.52 -4.77
C TYR A 105 -1.57 9.98 -5.12
N ILE A 106 -1.42 9.49 -6.34
CA ILE A 106 -0.12 9.15 -6.90
C ILE A 106 0.28 10.22 -7.90
N LYS A 107 1.45 10.80 -7.68
CA LYS A 107 2.14 11.64 -8.64
C LYS A 107 3.25 10.81 -9.30
N VAL A 108 3.34 10.89 -10.61
CA VAL A 108 4.32 10.16 -11.41
C VAL A 108 5.23 11.16 -12.12
N GLU A 109 6.54 10.93 -12.02
CA GLU A 109 7.53 11.65 -12.78
C GLU A 109 8.40 10.65 -13.57
N MET A 110 8.68 10.94 -14.83
CA MET A 110 9.51 10.13 -15.71
C MET A 110 10.74 10.94 -16.11
N ASP A 111 11.93 10.48 -15.72
CA ASP A 111 13.21 11.16 -15.92
C ASP A 111 13.17 12.65 -15.48
N GLY A 112 12.45 12.92 -14.37
CA GLY A 112 12.28 14.25 -13.79
C GLY A 112 11.17 15.10 -14.43
N ILE A 113 10.45 14.57 -15.41
CA ILE A 113 9.31 15.25 -16.05
C ILE A 113 8.03 14.81 -15.36
N ASP A 114 7.21 15.76 -14.92
CA ASP A 114 5.91 15.50 -14.30
C ASP A 114 4.92 14.92 -15.34
N MET A 115 4.42 13.71 -15.08
CA MET A 115 3.45 13.00 -15.92
C MET A 115 2.03 13.14 -15.39
N GLY A 116 1.85 13.82 -14.24
CA GLY A 116 0.56 14.09 -13.64
C GLY A 116 0.34 13.40 -12.30
N THR A 117 -0.80 13.76 -11.70
CA THR A 117 -1.24 13.26 -10.40
C THR A 117 -2.65 12.72 -10.53
N THR A 118 -2.92 11.52 -9.99
CA THR A 118 -4.24 10.89 -9.99
C THR A 118 -4.58 10.33 -8.62
N ALA A 119 -5.89 10.27 -8.27
CA ALA A 119 -6.34 9.74 -7.00
C ALA A 119 -6.20 8.20 -6.97
N PHE A 120 -5.82 7.66 -5.81
CA PHE A 120 -6.01 6.24 -5.57
C PHE A 120 -7.49 5.94 -5.39
N MET A 121 -7.95 4.88 -6.07
CA MET A 121 -9.32 4.41 -5.97
C MET A 121 -9.37 3.07 -5.25
N SER A 122 -10.40 2.90 -4.41
CA SER A 122 -10.63 1.64 -3.70
C SER A 122 -10.89 0.50 -4.67
N VAL A 123 -10.36 -0.67 -4.36
CA VAL A 123 -10.76 -1.92 -5.02
C VAL A 123 -12.06 -2.47 -4.39
N PRO A 124 -12.88 -3.29 -5.09
CA PRO A 124 -14.18 -3.77 -4.58
C PRO A 124 -14.13 -4.40 -3.19
N TYR A 125 -13.08 -5.16 -2.88
CA TYR A 125 -12.92 -5.78 -1.54
C TYR A 125 -12.64 -4.74 -0.45
N ALA A 126 -11.92 -3.66 -0.74
CA ALA A 126 -11.70 -2.56 0.20
C ALA A 126 -12.97 -1.76 0.45
N LEU A 127 -13.82 -1.58 -0.56
CA LEU A 127 -15.16 -0.99 -0.39
C LEU A 127 -16.03 -1.83 0.55
N SER A 128 -15.96 -3.16 0.44
CA SER A 128 -16.67 -4.08 1.33
C SER A 128 -16.15 -4.00 2.77
N SER A 129 -14.82 -3.88 2.97
CA SER A 129 -14.23 -3.74 4.31
C SER A 129 -14.56 -2.41 4.98
N GLY A 130 -14.68 -1.33 4.20
CA GLY A 130 -15.16 -0.03 4.68
C GLY A 130 -16.59 -0.07 5.23
N SER A 131 -17.42 -0.94 4.68
CA SER A 131 -18.78 -1.19 5.20
C SER A 131 -18.76 -2.03 6.50
N ALA A 132 -17.72 -2.81 6.72
CA ALA A 132 -17.53 -3.57 7.96
C ALA A 132 -17.09 -2.69 9.15
N ALA A 133 -16.69 -1.44 8.91
CA ALA A 133 -16.42 -0.46 9.97
C ALA A 133 -17.68 -0.06 10.78
N ASN A 134 -18.88 -0.37 10.28
CA ASN A 134 -20.10 -0.42 11.09
C ASN A 134 -20.16 -1.75 11.84
N ALA A 135 -19.05 -2.14 12.43
CA ALA A 135 -18.91 -3.43 13.07
C ALA A 135 -19.99 -3.61 14.15
N LEU A 136 -20.57 -4.79 14.15
CA LEU A 136 -21.48 -5.33 15.17
C LEU A 136 -20.95 -5.20 16.61
N TRP A 137 -19.77 -4.63 16.77
CA TRP A 137 -19.04 -4.51 18.04
C TRP A 137 -18.57 -3.07 18.22
N SER A 138 -18.96 -2.43 19.32
CA SER A 138 -18.47 -1.12 19.73
C SER A 138 -17.77 -1.21 21.08
N ASP A 139 -16.69 -0.43 21.24
CA ASP A 139 -16.07 -0.19 22.54
C ASP A 139 -16.90 0.86 23.29
N ASP A 140 -17.27 0.57 24.54
CA ASP A 140 -18.00 1.49 25.43
C ASP A 140 -17.10 2.56 26.08
N GLY A 141 -15.82 2.62 25.71
CA GLY A 141 -14.82 3.53 26.27
C GLY A 141 -14.25 3.07 27.63
N ASN A 142 -14.69 1.93 28.17
CA ASN A 142 -14.23 1.35 29.42
C ASN A 142 -13.49 0.01 29.20
N GLY A 143 -13.15 -0.29 27.95
CA GLY A 143 -12.48 -1.53 27.57
C GLY A 143 -13.42 -2.73 27.40
N ASN A 144 -14.74 -2.51 27.38
CA ASN A 144 -15.71 -3.56 27.05
C ASN A 144 -16.11 -3.43 25.58
N ILE A 145 -16.12 -4.55 24.89
CA ILE A 145 -16.60 -4.65 23.50
C ILE A 145 -18.03 -5.20 23.55
N THR A 146 -18.99 -4.40 23.08
CA THR A 146 -20.42 -4.76 23.05
C THR A 146 -20.89 -4.99 21.62
N ASN A 147 -21.77 -5.97 21.45
CA ASN A 147 -22.43 -6.21 20.17
C ASN A 147 -23.57 -5.18 19.99
N THR A 148 -23.47 -4.35 18.94
CA THR A 148 -24.48 -3.35 18.60
C THR A 148 -25.57 -3.86 17.66
N ASN A 149 -25.58 -5.15 17.36
CA ASN A 149 -26.60 -5.76 16.52
C ASN A 149 -27.95 -5.78 17.27
N THR A 150 -28.86 -4.90 16.88
CA THR A 150 -30.25 -4.87 17.38
C THR A 150 -31.20 -5.70 16.52
N GLY A 151 -30.68 -6.55 15.64
CA GLY A 151 -31.48 -7.45 14.81
C GLY A 151 -32.16 -8.50 15.67
N GLU A 152 -33.45 -8.58 15.59
CA GLU A 152 -34.29 -9.65 16.19
C GLU A 152 -33.84 -11.01 15.64
N VAL A 153 -33.74 -12.00 16.54
CA VAL A 153 -33.55 -13.41 16.23
C VAL A 153 -34.88 -14.01 15.81
#